data_2c95bf646f66dfdc9149afc025be1971
#
_entry.id   2c95bf646f66dfdc9149afc025be1971
#
_cell.length_a   1.000
_cell.length_b   1.000
_cell.length_c   1.000
_cell.angle_alpha   90.00
_cell.angle_beta   90.00
_cell.angle_gamma   90.00
#
_symmetry.space_group_name_H-M   'P 1'
#
loop_
_entity.id
_entity.type
_entity.pdbx_description
1 polymer ?
#
loop_
_entity_poly.entity_id
_entity_poly.type
_entity_poly.pdbx_seq_one_letter_code
_entity_poly.pdbx_strand_id
1 'polypeptide(L)'
;SGIKANILSCMTATMLLKFVEKQEIPIRQAAEIVMNSLPVCKVRKISYSTFSIIDVNDEGDAKIIEEGNPEFLWIRNGEIMTPPYETIPSKTFKNRCLKSYKIKLELGDRLIFCSDGVTQCGLGNGRLKLGLRREGLIHLVLAKLNEEPEISSSELSAYIIRQAKNIETERLPKDDITACVLYFREPGTSLIFTGPPFNQKKDN
;
A
#
# COMPACT_ATOMS: atom_id res chain seq x y z
N SER A 1 2.23 4.43 16.79
CA SER A 1 1.91 5.80 16.37
C SER A 1 2.72 6.83 17.14
N GLY A 2 2.94 8.00 16.58
CA GLY A 2 3.62 9.13 17.22
C GLY A 2 4.89 9.58 16.49
N ILE A 3 5.56 10.63 17.01
CA ILE A 3 6.72 11.31 16.37
C ILE A 3 7.81 10.33 15.91
N LYS A 4 8.09 9.28 16.68
CA LYS A 4 9.14 8.30 16.31
C LYS A 4 8.76 7.46 15.08
N ALA A 5 7.47 7.11 14.92
CA ALA A 5 6.99 6.41 13.74
C ALA A 5 7.05 7.31 12.50
N ASN A 6 6.66 8.58 12.65
CA ASN A 6 6.74 9.56 11.57
C ASN A 6 8.17 9.76 11.06
N ILE A 7 9.16 9.82 11.97
CA ILE A 7 10.58 9.93 11.58
C ILE A 7 11.00 8.74 10.69
N LEU A 8 10.65 7.51 11.07
CA LEU A 8 11.00 6.32 10.28
C LEU A 8 10.30 6.33 8.93
N SER A 9 9.02 6.68 8.88
CA SER A 9 8.28 6.79 7.63
C SER A 9 8.87 7.85 6.69
N CYS A 10 9.22 9.03 7.24
CA CYS A 10 9.90 10.07 6.47
C CYS A 10 11.27 9.62 5.97
N MET A 11 12.06 8.93 6.79
CA MET A 11 13.36 8.40 6.37
C MET A 11 13.20 7.37 5.24
N THR A 12 12.25 6.44 5.39
CA THR A 12 11.93 5.43 4.37
C THR A 12 11.55 6.10 3.05
N ALA A 13 10.60 7.04 3.08
CA ALA A 13 10.13 7.75 1.89
C ALA A 13 11.27 8.54 1.23
N THR A 14 12.07 9.28 2.01
CA THR A 14 13.19 10.07 1.49
C THR A 14 14.25 9.19 0.83
N MET A 15 14.60 8.05 1.43
CA MET A 15 15.56 7.11 0.85
C MET A 15 15.05 6.52 -0.46
N LEU A 16 13.78 6.07 -0.50
CA LEU A 16 13.17 5.50 -1.69
C LEU A 16 13.06 6.52 -2.81
N LEU A 17 12.55 7.73 -2.53
CA LEU A 17 12.45 8.81 -3.51
C LEU A 17 13.82 9.14 -4.12
N LYS A 18 14.87 9.25 -3.30
CA LYS A 18 16.21 9.54 -3.78
C LYS A 18 16.73 8.47 -4.74
N PHE A 19 16.44 7.20 -4.49
CA PHE A 19 16.84 6.11 -5.38
C PHE A 19 16.03 6.10 -6.68
N VAL A 20 14.72 6.38 -6.60
CA VAL A 20 13.84 6.43 -7.77
C VAL A 20 14.15 7.63 -8.67
N GLU A 21 14.33 8.83 -8.10
CA GLU A 21 14.65 10.04 -8.87
C GLU A 21 15.94 9.91 -9.69
N LYS A 22 16.92 9.22 -9.15
CA LYS A 22 18.21 9.06 -9.83
C LYS A 22 18.23 7.90 -10.81
N GLN A 23 17.24 6.99 -10.76
CA GLN A 23 17.18 5.74 -11.55
C GLN A 23 18.51 4.92 -11.51
N GLU A 24 19.30 5.11 -10.46
CA GLU A 24 20.66 4.53 -10.38
C GLU A 24 20.65 3.05 -10.03
N ILE A 25 19.56 2.57 -9.40
CA ILE A 25 19.50 1.18 -8.92
C ILE A 25 18.10 0.58 -9.13
N PRO A 26 18.01 -0.75 -9.37
CA PRO A 26 16.72 -1.44 -9.43
C PRO A 26 15.94 -1.30 -8.13
N ILE A 27 14.59 -1.25 -8.21
CA ILE A 27 13.71 -1.11 -7.03
C ILE A 27 13.96 -2.18 -5.96
N ARG A 28 14.31 -3.40 -6.36
CA ARG A 28 14.70 -4.48 -5.44
C ARG A 28 15.88 -4.08 -4.57
N GLN A 29 16.94 -3.58 -5.19
CA GLN A 29 18.14 -3.16 -4.47
C GLN A 29 17.86 -1.96 -3.56
N ALA A 30 17.03 -1.00 -4.01
CA ALA A 30 16.59 0.12 -3.20
C ALA A 30 15.83 -0.36 -1.95
N ALA A 31 14.89 -1.30 -2.11
CA ALA A 31 14.15 -1.89 -1.01
C ALA A 31 15.05 -2.66 -0.02
N GLU A 32 16.02 -3.44 -0.53
CA GLU A 32 16.99 -4.15 0.32
C GLU A 32 17.84 -3.17 1.14
N ILE A 33 18.31 -2.08 0.54
CA ILE A 33 19.07 -1.03 1.25
C ILE A 33 18.21 -0.42 2.35
N VAL A 34 16.97 -0.04 2.06
CA VAL A 34 16.06 0.56 3.05
C VAL A 34 15.81 -0.43 4.19
N MET A 35 15.44 -1.68 3.89
CA MET A 35 15.18 -2.71 4.87
C MET A 35 16.38 -2.92 5.83
N ASN A 36 17.61 -2.89 5.31
CA ASN A 36 18.81 -3.17 6.09
C ASN A 36 19.41 -1.94 6.78
N SER A 37 19.03 -0.72 6.37
CA SER A 37 19.62 0.54 6.87
C SER A 37 18.78 1.25 7.92
N LEU A 38 17.48 0.92 8.05
CA LEU A 38 16.63 1.60 9.02
C LEU A 38 17.04 1.28 10.46
N PRO A 39 17.14 2.32 11.31
CA PRO A 39 17.61 2.13 12.67
C PRO A 39 16.63 1.28 13.49
N VAL A 40 17.17 0.36 14.26
CA VAL A 40 16.39 -0.43 15.24
C VAL A 40 16.20 0.39 16.51
N CYS A 41 14.97 0.51 16.99
CA CYS A 41 14.70 1.14 18.28
C CYS A 41 15.33 0.33 19.42
N LYS A 42 16.30 0.90 20.11
CA LYS A 42 17.02 0.25 21.22
C LYS A 42 16.10 -0.19 22.36
N VAL A 43 14.99 0.53 22.57
CA VAL A 43 14.06 0.26 23.69
C VAL A 43 13.11 -0.90 23.40
N ARG A 44 12.57 -0.97 22.17
CA ARG A 44 11.63 -2.02 21.77
C ARG A 44 12.28 -3.17 21.01
N LYS A 45 13.56 -3.08 20.70
CA LYS A 45 14.32 -4.01 19.85
C LYS A 45 13.72 -4.27 18.46
N ILE A 46 12.64 -3.59 18.10
CA ILE A 46 11.93 -3.70 16.84
C ILE A 46 11.48 -2.29 16.44
N SER A 47 12.07 -1.74 15.41
CA SER A 47 11.57 -0.54 14.72
C SER A 47 11.79 -0.74 13.26
N TYR A 48 10.73 -0.93 12.52
CA TYR A 48 10.77 -0.99 11.07
C TYR A 48 9.61 -0.19 10.51
N SER A 49 9.78 0.32 9.32
CA SER A 49 8.71 0.90 8.54
C SER A 49 8.21 -0.17 7.58
N THR A 50 6.92 -0.34 7.49
CA THR A 50 6.30 -1.15 6.44
C THR A 50 6.20 -0.32 5.17
N PHE A 51 6.39 -0.93 4.02
CA PHE A 51 6.27 -0.25 2.74
C PHE A 51 5.89 -1.20 1.61
N SER A 52 5.28 -0.63 0.57
CA SER A 52 5.06 -1.30 -0.70
C SER A 52 5.57 -0.38 -1.81
N ILE A 53 6.34 -0.93 -2.74
CA ILE A 53 6.86 -0.23 -3.90
C ILE A 53 6.32 -0.93 -5.13
N ILE A 54 5.80 -0.17 -6.07
CA ILE A 54 5.39 -0.66 -7.37
C ILE A 54 6.12 0.12 -8.47
N ASP A 55 6.66 -0.63 -9.42
CA ASP A 55 7.23 -0.15 -10.67
C ASP A 55 6.47 -0.84 -11.80
N VAL A 56 5.79 -0.06 -12.63
CA VAL A 56 4.97 -0.57 -13.73
C VAL A 56 5.25 0.24 -14.99
N ASN A 57 5.46 -0.46 -16.11
CA ASN A 57 5.61 0.19 -17.42
C ASN A 57 4.28 0.25 -18.18
N ASP A 58 4.28 0.97 -19.31
CA ASP A 58 3.10 1.15 -20.15
C ASP A 58 2.61 -0.17 -20.78
N GLU A 59 3.48 -1.17 -20.86
CA GLU A 59 3.14 -2.49 -21.36
C GLU A 59 2.47 -3.38 -20.30
N GLY A 60 2.42 -2.93 -19.03
CA GLY A 60 1.84 -3.66 -17.91
C GLY A 60 2.80 -4.61 -17.18
N ASP A 61 4.10 -4.60 -17.52
CA ASP A 61 5.06 -5.34 -16.73
C ASP A 61 5.24 -4.64 -15.37
N ALA A 62 4.83 -5.31 -14.32
CA ALA A 62 4.88 -4.74 -12.98
C ALA A 62 5.80 -5.54 -12.05
N LYS A 63 6.61 -4.79 -11.30
CA LYS A 63 7.42 -5.30 -10.19
C LYS A 63 6.89 -4.71 -8.90
N ILE A 64 6.56 -5.56 -7.95
CA ILE A 64 6.01 -5.15 -6.66
C ILE A 64 6.93 -5.70 -5.57
N ILE A 65 7.27 -4.85 -4.60
CA ILE A 65 8.07 -5.25 -3.44
C ILE A 65 7.34 -4.78 -2.18
N GLU A 66 7.11 -5.71 -1.27
CA GLU A 66 6.41 -5.45 -0.01
C GLU A 66 7.26 -5.84 1.20
N GLU A 67 7.17 -5.02 2.24
CA GLU A 67 7.68 -5.32 3.56
C GLU A 67 6.64 -5.01 4.62
N GLY A 68 6.17 -6.03 5.32
CA GLY A 68 5.36 -5.92 6.53
C GLY A 68 3.92 -5.42 6.35
N ASN A 69 3.54 -4.94 5.18
CA ASN A 69 2.16 -4.59 4.86
C ASN A 69 1.29 -5.84 4.66
N PRO A 70 -0.05 -5.73 4.84
CA PRO A 70 -0.96 -6.74 4.33
C PRO A 70 -0.71 -6.98 2.84
N GLU A 71 -0.80 -8.24 2.42
CA GLU A 71 -0.64 -8.61 1.01
C GLU A 71 -1.66 -7.87 0.14
N PHE A 72 -1.19 -7.25 -0.96
CA PHE A 72 -2.06 -6.53 -1.87
C PHE A 72 -3.12 -7.43 -2.52
N LEU A 73 -4.21 -6.83 -2.99
CA LEU A 73 -5.19 -7.53 -3.80
C LEU A 73 -4.91 -7.23 -5.27
N TRP A 74 -4.84 -8.26 -6.09
CA TRP A 74 -4.83 -8.16 -7.54
C TRP A 74 -6.14 -8.72 -8.07
N ILE A 75 -6.90 -7.86 -8.76
CA ILE A 75 -8.23 -8.19 -9.27
C ILE A 75 -8.20 -8.12 -10.79
N ARG A 76 -8.59 -9.20 -11.42
CA ARG A 76 -8.74 -9.35 -12.86
C ARG A 76 -10.11 -9.96 -13.14
N ASN A 77 -10.92 -9.31 -13.99
CA ASN A 77 -12.26 -9.79 -14.38
C ASN A 77 -13.15 -10.18 -13.18
N GLY A 78 -13.07 -9.43 -12.08
CA GLY A 78 -13.85 -9.71 -10.86
C GLY A 78 -13.31 -10.85 -9.99
N GLU A 79 -12.16 -11.44 -10.33
CA GLU A 79 -11.52 -12.51 -9.58
C GLU A 79 -10.25 -12.06 -8.89
N ILE A 80 -9.94 -12.66 -7.72
CA ILE A 80 -8.69 -12.41 -7.01
C ILE A 80 -7.59 -13.30 -7.59
N MET A 81 -6.56 -12.65 -8.10
CA MET A 81 -5.34 -13.29 -8.58
C MET A 81 -4.36 -13.53 -7.43
N THR A 82 -3.65 -14.64 -7.47
CA THR A 82 -2.61 -14.97 -6.48
C THR A 82 -1.27 -15.14 -7.20
N PRO A 83 -0.48 -14.07 -7.30
CA PRO A 83 0.81 -14.14 -7.99
C PRO A 83 1.86 -14.88 -7.14
N PRO A 84 2.77 -15.63 -7.78
CA PRO A 84 3.94 -16.16 -7.10
C PRO A 84 4.87 -15.02 -6.68
N TYR A 85 5.59 -15.23 -5.59
CA TYR A 85 6.58 -14.28 -5.09
C TYR A 85 7.88 -14.96 -4.66
N GLU A 86 8.95 -14.19 -4.71
CA GLU A 86 10.25 -14.53 -4.13
C GLU A 86 10.37 -13.89 -2.75
N THR A 87 10.82 -14.64 -1.77
CA THR A 87 11.15 -14.11 -0.44
C THR A 87 12.62 -13.74 -0.37
N ILE A 88 12.91 -12.49 0.00
CA ILE A 88 14.27 -11.96 0.13
C ILE A 88 14.53 -11.69 1.61
N PRO A 89 15.30 -12.51 2.32
CA PRO A 89 15.58 -12.32 3.73
C PRO A 89 16.46 -11.08 3.97
N SER A 90 16.24 -10.40 5.09
CA SER A 90 17.14 -9.34 5.54
C SER A 90 18.49 -9.90 5.94
N LYS A 91 19.57 -9.23 5.52
CA LYS A 91 20.95 -9.54 5.93
C LYS A 91 21.23 -9.09 7.36
N THR A 92 20.47 -8.14 7.86
CA THR A 92 20.69 -7.49 9.16
C THR A 92 19.74 -8.02 10.26
N PHE A 93 18.52 -8.36 9.89
CA PHE A 93 17.45 -8.70 10.85
C PHE A 93 16.85 -10.08 10.56
N LYS A 94 17.00 -11.02 11.48
CA LYS A 94 16.62 -12.43 11.30
C LYS A 94 15.16 -12.68 10.91
N ASN A 95 14.23 -11.80 11.29
CA ASN A 95 12.79 -12.00 11.10
C ASN A 95 12.18 -11.01 10.09
N ARG A 96 13.00 -10.40 9.25
CA ARG A 96 12.53 -9.47 8.21
C ARG A 96 12.83 -10.04 6.83
N CYS A 97 11.88 -9.88 5.96
CA CYS A 97 12.01 -10.25 4.55
C CYS A 97 11.17 -9.33 3.68
N LEU A 98 11.60 -9.18 2.44
CA LEU A 98 10.78 -8.61 1.38
C LEU A 98 10.08 -9.73 0.65
N LYS A 99 8.86 -9.47 0.18
CA LYS A 99 8.19 -10.24 -0.86
C LYS A 99 8.35 -9.50 -2.18
N SER A 100 8.88 -10.17 -3.18
CA SER A 100 9.09 -9.61 -4.53
C SER A 100 8.24 -10.35 -5.54
N TYR A 101 7.37 -9.60 -6.21
CA TYR A 101 6.46 -10.11 -7.23
C TYR A 101 6.86 -9.56 -8.60
N LYS A 102 6.66 -10.39 -9.64
CA LYS A 102 6.71 -9.98 -11.04
C LYS A 102 5.40 -10.43 -11.67
N ILE A 103 4.62 -9.49 -12.15
CA ILE A 103 3.31 -9.75 -12.73
C ILE A 103 3.16 -9.04 -14.06
N LYS A 104 2.29 -9.53 -14.90
CA LYS A 104 1.86 -8.90 -16.14
C LYS A 104 0.43 -8.43 -15.96
N LEU A 105 0.24 -7.11 -15.91
CA LEU A 105 -1.08 -6.48 -15.85
C LEU A 105 -1.72 -6.53 -17.23
N GLU A 106 -3.03 -6.70 -17.24
CA GLU A 106 -3.91 -6.55 -18.40
C GLU A 106 -4.84 -5.36 -18.18
N LEU A 107 -5.34 -4.80 -19.28
CA LEU A 107 -6.32 -3.71 -19.20
C LEU A 107 -7.53 -4.14 -18.36
N GLY A 108 -7.92 -3.31 -17.43
CA GLY A 108 -8.97 -3.62 -16.47
C GLY A 108 -8.49 -4.14 -15.12
N ASP A 109 -7.21 -4.52 -15.00
CA ASP A 109 -6.64 -4.97 -13.73
C ASP A 109 -6.62 -3.88 -12.69
N ARG A 110 -6.88 -4.27 -11.44
CA ARG A 110 -6.78 -3.40 -10.27
C ARG A 110 -5.83 -3.98 -9.25
N LEU A 111 -4.95 -3.14 -8.71
CA LEU A 111 -4.12 -3.47 -7.57
C LEU A 111 -4.55 -2.60 -6.39
N ILE A 112 -4.74 -3.22 -5.22
CA ILE A 112 -5.16 -2.55 -4.00
C ILE A 112 -4.15 -2.82 -2.90
N PHE A 113 -3.53 -1.77 -2.41
CA PHE A 113 -2.60 -1.77 -1.30
C PHE A 113 -3.27 -1.10 -0.10
N CYS A 114 -3.09 -1.64 1.09
CA CYS A 114 -3.62 -1.02 2.30
C CYS A 114 -2.68 -1.19 3.50
N SER A 115 -2.81 -0.31 4.48
CA SER A 115 -2.19 -0.49 5.79
C SER A 115 -2.95 -1.55 6.59
N ASP A 116 -2.29 -2.07 7.63
CA ASP A 116 -2.90 -3.00 8.57
C ASP A 116 -4.09 -2.39 9.33
N GLY A 117 -4.15 -1.06 9.48
CA GLY A 117 -5.32 -0.37 10.02
C GLY A 117 -6.62 -0.65 9.24
N VAL A 118 -6.55 -0.97 7.93
CA VAL A 118 -7.71 -1.42 7.16
C VAL A 118 -8.09 -2.85 7.51
N THR A 119 -7.14 -3.77 7.52
CA THR A 119 -7.41 -5.21 7.77
C THR A 119 -7.71 -5.53 9.23
N GLN A 120 -7.23 -4.69 10.16
CA GLN A 120 -7.44 -4.84 11.59
C GLN A 120 -8.62 -4.01 12.12
N CYS A 121 -9.28 -3.21 11.28
CA CYS A 121 -10.41 -2.39 11.73
C CYS A 121 -11.49 -3.27 12.37
N GLY A 122 -12.09 -2.77 13.46
CA GLY A 122 -13.07 -3.51 14.26
C GLY A 122 -12.49 -4.58 15.20
N LEU A 123 -11.17 -4.74 15.26
CA LEU A 123 -10.53 -5.74 16.11
C LEU A 123 -10.90 -5.52 17.60
N GLY A 124 -11.55 -6.52 18.19
CA GLY A 124 -11.90 -6.53 19.62
C GLY A 124 -13.15 -5.70 19.97
N ASN A 125 -13.92 -5.20 19.01
CA ASN A 125 -15.15 -4.44 19.26
C ASN A 125 -16.43 -5.31 19.38
N GLY A 126 -16.29 -6.61 19.46
CA GLY A 126 -17.38 -7.58 19.62
C GLY A 126 -18.08 -8.00 18.32
N ARG A 127 -18.08 -7.17 17.29
CA ARG A 127 -18.64 -7.50 15.97
C ARG A 127 -17.65 -8.27 15.09
N LEU A 128 -16.40 -7.84 15.12
CA LEU A 128 -15.31 -8.45 14.37
C LEU A 128 -14.15 -8.79 15.31
N LYS A 129 -14.26 -9.91 16.03
CA LYS A 129 -13.24 -10.33 17.02
C LYS A 129 -11.81 -10.36 16.45
N LEU A 130 -11.66 -10.65 15.16
CA LEU A 130 -10.38 -10.78 14.47
C LEU A 130 -10.10 -9.61 13.50
N GLY A 131 -10.91 -8.54 13.53
CA GLY A 131 -10.87 -7.46 12.56
C GLY A 131 -11.48 -7.82 11.22
N LEU A 132 -11.45 -6.88 10.26
CA LEU A 132 -11.96 -7.08 8.89
C LEU A 132 -11.22 -8.21 8.16
N ARG A 133 -9.90 -8.28 8.37
CA ARG A 133 -9.00 -9.22 7.72
C ARG A 133 -8.97 -9.07 6.19
N ARG A 134 -8.09 -9.84 5.54
CA ARG A 134 -7.97 -9.86 4.08
C ARG A 134 -9.26 -10.36 3.40
N GLU A 135 -9.86 -11.37 3.96
CA GLU A 135 -11.09 -11.97 3.43
C GLU A 135 -12.26 -10.97 3.42
N GLY A 136 -12.44 -10.24 4.52
CA GLY A 136 -13.47 -9.20 4.60
C GLY A 136 -13.22 -8.05 3.62
N LEU A 137 -11.94 -7.65 3.45
CA LEU A 137 -11.57 -6.63 2.46
C LEU A 137 -11.88 -7.12 1.04
N ILE A 138 -11.58 -8.37 0.70
CA ILE A 138 -11.91 -8.97 -0.60
C ILE A 138 -13.43 -8.89 -0.85
N HIS A 139 -14.25 -9.37 0.09
CA HIS A 139 -15.70 -9.33 -0.05
C HIS A 139 -16.23 -7.91 -0.26
N LEU A 140 -15.74 -6.97 0.54
CA LEU A 140 -16.12 -5.57 0.45
C LEU A 140 -15.80 -4.95 -0.92
N VAL A 141 -14.60 -5.23 -1.42
CA VAL A 141 -14.13 -4.69 -2.70
C VAL A 141 -14.86 -5.33 -3.87
N LEU A 142 -15.00 -6.65 -3.90
CA LEU A 142 -15.68 -7.36 -4.99
C LEU A 142 -17.16 -6.99 -5.06
N ALA A 143 -17.85 -6.85 -3.90
CA ALA A 143 -19.23 -6.39 -3.87
C ALA A 143 -19.36 -5.00 -4.50
N LYS A 144 -18.44 -4.06 -4.15
CA LYS A 144 -18.46 -2.71 -4.70
C LYS A 144 -18.17 -2.69 -6.20
N LEU A 145 -17.22 -3.50 -6.68
CA LEU A 145 -16.91 -3.61 -8.12
C LEU A 145 -18.04 -4.26 -8.92
N ASN A 146 -18.81 -5.16 -8.33
CA ASN A 146 -20.01 -5.73 -8.97
C ASN A 146 -21.13 -4.70 -9.10
N GLU A 147 -21.28 -3.78 -8.14
CA GLU A 147 -22.25 -2.70 -8.20
C GLU A 147 -21.82 -1.61 -9.20
N GLU A 148 -20.55 -1.25 -9.21
CA GLU A 148 -19.97 -0.17 -9.99
C GLU A 148 -18.65 -0.63 -10.65
N PRO A 149 -18.70 -1.39 -11.76
CA PRO A 149 -17.47 -1.93 -12.41
C PRO A 149 -16.48 -0.85 -12.82
N GLU A 150 -16.98 0.32 -13.25
CA GLU A 150 -16.17 1.45 -13.73
C GLU A 150 -15.79 2.46 -12.64
N ILE A 151 -16.01 2.13 -11.37
CA ILE A 151 -15.62 3.01 -10.26
C ILE A 151 -14.16 3.42 -10.37
N SER A 152 -13.88 4.71 -10.21
CA SER A 152 -12.52 5.25 -10.28
C SER A 152 -11.63 4.75 -9.14
N SER A 153 -10.31 4.79 -9.34
CA SER A 153 -9.35 4.43 -8.29
C SER A 153 -9.51 5.25 -7.02
N SER A 154 -9.76 6.56 -7.16
CA SER A 154 -9.93 7.45 -6.01
C SER A 154 -11.23 7.19 -5.25
N GLU A 155 -12.33 6.92 -5.96
CA GLU A 155 -13.61 6.60 -5.33
C GLU A 155 -13.57 5.25 -4.62
N LEU A 156 -12.94 4.23 -5.23
CA LEU A 156 -12.77 2.93 -4.59
C LEU A 156 -11.87 3.02 -3.36
N SER A 157 -10.78 3.78 -3.42
CA SER A 157 -9.92 4.04 -2.27
C SER A 157 -10.69 4.73 -1.14
N ALA A 158 -11.44 5.79 -1.47
CA ALA A 158 -12.27 6.50 -0.51
C ALA A 158 -13.37 5.61 0.09
N TYR A 159 -13.95 4.72 -0.72
CA TYR A 159 -14.94 3.74 -0.25
C TYR A 159 -14.33 2.79 0.78
N ILE A 160 -13.16 2.19 0.48
CA ILE A 160 -12.45 1.28 1.41
C ILE A 160 -12.18 1.97 2.74
N ILE A 161 -11.62 3.19 2.71
CA ILE A 161 -11.31 3.97 3.92
C ILE A 161 -12.59 4.28 4.72
N ARG A 162 -13.67 4.67 4.05
CA ARG A 162 -14.95 4.96 4.70
C ARG A 162 -15.52 3.72 5.37
N GLN A 163 -15.49 2.55 4.71
CA GLN A 163 -15.97 1.31 5.30
C GLN A 163 -15.14 0.88 6.50
N ALA A 164 -13.81 0.97 6.42
CA ALA A 164 -12.93 0.69 7.54
C ALA A 164 -13.24 1.59 8.75
N LYS A 165 -13.44 2.90 8.52
CA LYS A 165 -13.85 3.85 9.57
C LYS A 165 -15.23 3.53 10.15
N ASN A 166 -16.20 3.11 9.34
CA ASN A 166 -17.52 2.73 9.80
C ASN A 166 -17.52 1.46 10.67
N ILE A 167 -16.58 0.56 10.43
CA ILE A 167 -16.40 -0.65 11.24
C ILE A 167 -15.79 -0.30 12.63
N GLU A 168 -14.98 0.74 12.71
CA GLU A 168 -14.36 1.27 13.94
C GLU A 168 -15.32 2.13 14.80
N THR A 169 -16.61 2.14 14.57
CA THR A 169 -17.65 3.13 14.95
C THR A 169 -17.70 3.60 16.41
N GLU A 170 -17.01 3.02 17.34
CA GLU A 170 -17.13 3.40 18.76
C GLU A 170 -15.90 4.08 19.36
N ARG A 171 -14.79 4.20 18.58
CA ARG A 171 -13.54 4.80 19.06
C ARG A 171 -12.74 5.38 17.89
N LEU A 172 -11.82 6.28 18.21
CA LEU A 172 -10.79 6.71 17.27
C LEU A 172 -10.07 5.46 16.71
N PRO A 173 -9.77 5.43 15.40
CA PRO A 173 -9.02 4.33 14.80
C PRO A 173 -7.77 4.02 15.63
N LYS A 174 -7.55 2.74 15.93
CA LYS A 174 -6.39 2.30 16.71
C LYS A 174 -5.08 2.49 15.96
N ASP A 175 -5.17 2.55 14.64
CA ASP A 175 -4.04 2.73 13.75
C ASP A 175 -4.41 3.53 12.50
N ASP A 176 -3.40 3.95 11.73
CA ASP A 176 -3.58 4.74 10.51
C ASP A 176 -4.24 3.90 9.41
N ILE A 177 -5.36 4.39 8.87
CA ILE A 177 -6.13 3.75 7.80
C ILE A 177 -5.71 4.35 6.47
N THR A 178 -5.01 3.58 5.66
CA THR A 178 -4.55 3.99 4.32
C THR A 178 -4.95 2.95 3.28
N ALA A 179 -5.43 3.39 2.13
CA ALA A 179 -5.68 2.55 0.97
C ALA A 179 -5.21 3.26 -0.29
N CYS A 180 -4.57 2.51 -1.19
CA CYS A 180 -4.14 2.96 -2.50
C CYS A 180 -4.67 1.99 -3.55
N VAL A 181 -5.29 2.51 -4.61
CA VAL A 181 -5.82 1.73 -5.72
C VAL A 181 -5.14 2.15 -7.00
N LEU A 182 -4.55 1.19 -7.70
CA LEU A 182 -4.07 1.35 -9.07
C LEU A 182 -5.05 0.64 -10.01
N TYR A 183 -5.45 1.32 -11.08
CA TYR A 183 -6.27 0.76 -12.14
C TYR A 183 -5.50 0.86 -13.46
N PHE A 184 -5.16 -0.28 -14.06
CA PHE A 184 -4.40 -0.33 -15.30
C PHE A 184 -5.35 -0.14 -16.49
N ARG A 185 -5.22 0.99 -17.17
CA ARG A 185 -6.06 1.43 -18.29
C ARG A 185 -5.25 1.68 -19.54
N GLU A 186 -5.93 1.85 -20.66
CA GLU A 186 -5.28 2.30 -21.89
C GLU A 186 -4.57 3.66 -21.72
N PRO A 187 -3.38 3.83 -22.35
CA PRO A 187 -2.70 5.12 -22.41
C PRO A 187 -3.61 6.14 -23.10
N GLY A 188 -3.88 7.27 -22.47
CA GLY A 188 -4.67 8.36 -23.05
C GLY A 188 -5.93 8.75 -22.29
N THR A 189 -6.41 7.99 -21.33
CA THR A 189 -7.38 8.47 -20.35
C THR A 189 -6.65 9.25 -19.25
N SER A 190 -6.36 10.50 -19.57
CA SER A 190 -5.65 11.46 -18.72
C SER A 190 -6.23 11.46 -17.30
N LEU A 191 -5.44 11.04 -16.31
CA LEU A 191 -5.67 11.43 -14.94
C LEU A 191 -5.37 12.93 -14.83
N ILE A 192 -6.40 13.76 -14.99
CA ILE A 192 -6.27 15.15 -14.57
C ILE A 192 -6.21 15.11 -13.05
N PHE A 193 -5.01 15.25 -12.50
CA PHE A 193 -4.82 15.55 -11.10
C PHE A 193 -5.36 16.95 -10.84
N THR A 194 -6.64 17.05 -10.49
CA THR A 194 -7.22 18.26 -9.92
C THR A 194 -6.90 18.29 -8.42
N GLY A 195 -5.62 18.30 -8.07
CA GLY A 195 -5.21 18.76 -6.75
C GLY A 195 -5.42 20.28 -6.68
N PRO A 196 -5.78 20.85 -5.52
CA PRO A 196 -5.83 22.30 -5.39
C PRO A 196 -4.46 22.87 -5.76
N PRO A 197 -4.41 23.98 -6.51
CA PRO A 197 -3.14 24.58 -6.91
C PRO A 197 -2.35 24.92 -5.65
N PHE A 198 -1.10 24.48 -5.62
CA PHE A 198 -0.14 24.94 -4.60
C PHE A 198 -0.08 26.47 -4.68
N ASN A 199 -0.72 27.13 -3.72
CA ASN A 199 -0.59 28.57 -3.58
C ASN A 199 0.87 28.88 -3.22
N GLN A 200 1.67 29.22 -4.23
CA GLN A 200 2.90 29.96 -4.00
C GLN A 200 2.49 31.32 -3.44
N LYS A 201 2.57 31.48 -2.12
CA LYS A 201 2.59 32.81 -1.51
C LYS A 201 3.81 33.52 -2.13
N LYS A 202 3.54 34.52 -2.96
CA LYS A 202 4.51 35.56 -3.31
C LYS A 202 4.74 36.33 -2.03
N ASP A 203 5.88 36.15 -1.40
CA ASP A 203 6.37 37.09 -0.39
C ASP A 203 6.72 38.39 -1.12
N ASN A 204 5.99 39.45 -0.78
CA ASN A 204 6.38 40.82 -1.04
C ASN A 204 7.29 41.31 0.10
#